data_310fb36bcd550eb6b08695708cbedd3f
#
_entry.id   310fb36bcd550eb6b08695708cbedd3f
#
_cell.length_a   1.000
_cell.length_b   1.000
_cell.length_c   1.000
_cell.angle_alpha   90.00
_cell.angle_beta   90.00
_cell.angle_gamma   90.00
#
_symmetry.space_group_name_H-M   'P 1'
#
loop_
_entity.id
_entity.type
_entity.pdbx_description
1 polymer ?
#
loop_
_entity_poly.entity_id
_entity_poly.type
_entity_poly.pdbx_seq_one_letter_code
_entity_poly.pdbx_strand_id
1 'polypeptide(L)'
;DAAEILAKESVQAVIDLENMGLPFNRTPEGKIDQRRFGGHTRDHGKAPVRRSCYAADRTGHMILQTLYQNCVKLGIEFYNEFYVLDLVMTKVDGQERPSAVVAYELATGELHVFQGKSIIFATGGFGKIFKTTSNAHTLTGDGVGIIWRKGLPLEDMEFYQFHPTGLAGLGILLSEAARGEGGILRNASGERFMERYAPTIKDLAPRDMVARAMANEVREGRGAGPNKDYVLLDLTHLPPEVIDEKLPDITEFARTYLGVEPYTEPVPVFPTAHYAMGGIPTNVQAEVLRDNDTVVPGLYAAGECACVSVHGANRLGTNSLLDINVFGKRAGVAAVEYAKTAKHVPVPANAAEEV
;
A
#
# COMPACT_ATOMS: atom_id res chain seq x y z
N ASP A 1 -5.81 -13.51 -16.26
CA ASP A 1 -4.63 -13.09 -15.52
C ASP A 1 -4.94 -12.01 -14.48
N ALA A 2 -3.98 -11.65 -13.62
CA ALA A 2 -4.20 -10.80 -12.45
C ALA A 2 -4.74 -9.40 -12.82
N ALA A 3 -4.22 -8.77 -13.87
CA ALA A 3 -4.65 -7.43 -14.28
C ALA A 3 -6.10 -7.41 -14.78
N GLU A 4 -6.50 -8.45 -15.52
CA GLU A 4 -7.89 -8.61 -15.98
C GLU A 4 -8.85 -8.85 -14.82
N ILE A 5 -8.46 -9.67 -13.85
CA ILE A 5 -9.23 -9.92 -12.62
C ILE A 5 -9.39 -8.64 -11.83
N LEU A 6 -8.29 -7.91 -11.58
CA LEU A 6 -8.34 -6.64 -10.89
C LEU A 6 -9.31 -5.66 -11.57
N ALA A 7 -9.24 -5.54 -12.89
CA ALA A 7 -10.11 -4.64 -13.65
C ALA A 7 -11.59 -5.05 -13.58
N LYS A 8 -11.89 -6.35 -13.67
CA LYS A 8 -13.27 -6.86 -13.63
C LYS A 8 -13.90 -6.79 -12.23
N GLU A 9 -13.13 -7.13 -11.19
CA GLU A 9 -13.65 -7.24 -9.82
C GLU A 9 -13.61 -5.91 -9.05
N SER A 10 -12.86 -4.92 -9.53
CA SER A 10 -12.71 -3.62 -8.86
C SER A 10 -14.03 -2.89 -8.64
N VAL A 11 -14.95 -2.94 -9.59
CA VAL A 11 -16.27 -2.28 -9.48
C VAL A 11 -17.07 -2.90 -8.33
N GLN A 12 -17.10 -4.23 -8.26
CA GLN A 12 -17.81 -4.92 -7.19
C GLN A 12 -17.15 -4.69 -5.84
N ALA A 13 -15.80 -4.63 -5.76
CA ALA A 13 -15.08 -4.32 -4.53
C ALA A 13 -15.46 -2.94 -3.96
N VAL A 14 -15.61 -1.93 -4.82
CA VAL A 14 -16.08 -0.59 -4.40
C VAL A 14 -17.51 -0.63 -3.88
N ILE A 15 -18.40 -1.35 -4.57
CA ILE A 15 -19.80 -1.52 -4.14
C ILE A 15 -19.89 -2.28 -2.81
N ASP A 16 -19.08 -3.31 -2.63
CA ASP A 16 -19.03 -4.08 -1.38
C ASP A 16 -18.59 -3.17 -0.21
N LEU A 17 -17.56 -2.35 -0.39
CA LEU A 17 -17.11 -1.39 0.62
C LEU A 17 -18.18 -0.35 0.96
N GLU A 18 -18.90 0.16 -0.05
CA GLU A 18 -20.02 1.06 0.17
C GLU A 18 -21.14 0.41 1.00
N ASN A 19 -21.50 -0.83 0.65
CA ASN A 19 -22.51 -1.60 1.38
C ASN A 19 -22.09 -1.94 2.81
N MET A 20 -20.78 -2.03 3.07
CA MET A 20 -20.20 -2.18 4.41
C MET A 20 -20.19 -0.88 5.20
N GLY A 21 -20.50 0.26 4.58
CA GLY A 21 -20.63 1.57 5.24
C GLY A 21 -19.50 2.56 4.95
N LEU A 22 -18.66 2.34 3.92
CA LEU A 22 -17.62 3.30 3.56
C LEU A 22 -18.24 4.57 2.94
N PRO A 23 -17.97 5.77 3.50
CA PRO A 23 -18.59 7.01 3.05
C PRO A 23 -17.82 7.64 1.88
N PHE A 24 -17.92 7.07 0.69
CA PHE A 24 -17.35 7.69 -0.51
C PHE A 24 -17.93 9.07 -0.79
N ASN A 25 -17.08 9.98 -1.26
CA ASN A 25 -17.54 11.26 -1.78
C ASN A 25 -18.54 11.07 -2.92
N ARG A 26 -19.50 12.01 -3.02
CA ARG A 26 -20.59 11.95 -3.99
C ARG A 26 -20.55 13.11 -4.98
N THR A 27 -20.97 12.84 -6.20
CA THR A 27 -21.30 13.90 -7.16
C THR A 27 -22.65 14.56 -6.76
N PRO A 28 -22.97 15.74 -7.29
CA PRO A 28 -24.28 16.37 -7.07
C PRO A 28 -25.47 15.47 -7.40
N GLU A 29 -25.31 14.54 -8.34
CA GLU A 29 -26.34 13.57 -8.75
C GLU A 29 -26.37 12.32 -7.83
N GLY A 30 -25.57 12.30 -6.75
CA GLY A 30 -25.53 11.20 -5.78
C GLY A 30 -24.70 9.97 -6.17
N LYS A 31 -23.95 10.00 -7.27
CA LYS A 31 -23.06 8.92 -7.66
C LYS A 31 -21.75 8.99 -6.86
N ILE A 32 -21.05 7.87 -6.71
CA ILE A 32 -19.68 7.86 -6.15
C ILE A 32 -18.79 8.73 -7.03
N ASP A 33 -18.20 9.76 -6.43
CA ASP A 33 -17.28 10.65 -7.16
C ASP A 33 -15.93 9.99 -7.37
N GLN A 34 -15.25 10.42 -8.43
CA GLN A 34 -13.96 9.91 -8.84
C GLN A 34 -12.99 11.06 -9.11
N ARG A 35 -11.73 10.92 -8.68
CA ARG A 35 -10.68 11.92 -8.91
C ARG A 35 -9.61 11.44 -9.85
N ARG A 36 -8.79 12.39 -10.32
CA ARG A 36 -7.58 12.14 -11.11
C ARG A 36 -6.44 11.70 -10.19
N PHE A 37 -5.58 10.84 -10.73
CA PHE A 37 -4.32 10.46 -10.08
C PHE A 37 -3.20 10.38 -11.13
N GLY A 38 -1.95 10.45 -10.68
CA GLY A 38 -0.78 10.38 -11.53
C GLY A 38 -0.71 9.08 -12.33
N GLY A 39 -0.39 9.18 -13.61
CA GLY A 39 -0.32 8.05 -14.52
C GLY A 39 -1.65 7.52 -15.02
N HIS A 40 -2.79 7.96 -14.48
CA HIS A 40 -4.12 7.55 -14.96
C HIS A 40 -4.50 8.35 -16.21
N THR A 41 -4.21 7.78 -17.36
CA THR A 41 -4.40 8.47 -18.65
C THR A 41 -5.19 7.63 -19.63
N ARG A 42 -5.80 8.27 -20.63
CA ARG A 42 -6.36 7.65 -21.83
C ARG A 42 -5.48 7.94 -23.04
N ASP A 43 -5.67 7.18 -24.10
CA ASP A 43 -5.03 7.38 -25.39
C ASP A 43 -3.49 7.51 -25.26
N HIS A 44 -2.86 6.60 -24.51
CA HIS A 44 -1.42 6.56 -24.28
C HIS A 44 -0.83 7.89 -23.75
N GLY A 45 -1.45 8.45 -22.72
CA GLY A 45 -0.96 9.66 -22.03
C GLY A 45 -1.48 10.98 -22.57
N LYS A 46 -2.41 10.98 -23.53
CA LYS A 46 -2.93 12.22 -24.13
C LYS A 46 -3.80 13.04 -23.17
N ALA A 47 -4.53 12.39 -22.25
CA ALA A 47 -5.35 13.09 -21.28
C ALA A 47 -5.50 12.29 -19.98
N PRO A 48 -5.57 12.97 -18.81
CA PRO A 48 -5.86 12.30 -17.54
C PRO A 48 -7.32 11.82 -17.49
N VAL A 49 -7.56 10.72 -16.76
CA VAL A 49 -8.89 10.19 -16.49
C VAL A 49 -9.23 10.25 -15.02
N ARG A 50 -10.53 10.37 -14.70
CA ARG A 50 -11.08 10.19 -13.37
C ARG A 50 -11.52 8.74 -13.22
N ARG A 51 -10.90 7.98 -12.30
CA ARG A 51 -11.32 6.60 -11.99
C ARG A 51 -11.17 6.23 -10.52
N SER A 52 -10.56 7.09 -9.72
CA SER A 52 -10.24 6.78 -8.32
C SER A 52 -11.38 7.22 -7.42
N CYS A 53 -12.20 6.26 -6.95
CA CYS A 53 -13.19 6.50 -5.89
C CYS A 53 -12.46 6.89 -4.59
N TYR A 54 -13.01 7.82 -3.82
CA TYR A 54 -12.31 8.40 -2.68
C TYR A 54 -13.24 8.85 -1.56
N ALA A 55 -12.68 8.95 -0.36
CA ALA A 55 -13.26 9.58 0.81
C ALA A 55 -12.27 10.65 1.28
N ALA A 56 -12.46 11.90 0.88
CA ALA A 56 -11.52 13.03 1.03
C ALA A 56 -10.09 12.61 0.64
N ASP A 57 -9.07 12.92 1.45
CA ASP A 57 -7.67 12.46 1.28
C ASP A 57 -7.30 11.31 2.24
N ARG A 58 -8.30 10.68 2.87
CA ARG A 58 -8.19 9.61 3.88
C ARG A 58 -8.83 8.28 3.47
N THR A 59 -8.91 7.98 2.19
CA THR A 59 -9.60 6.78 1.67
C THR A 59 -9.11 5.48 2.30
N GLY A 60 -7.79 5.29 2.44
CA GLY A 60 -7.22 4.11 3.07
C GLY A 60 -7.62 3.96 4.54
N HIS A 61 -7.62 5.06 5.30
CA HIS A 61 -8.08 5.09 6.68
C HIS A 61 -9.55 4.68 6.80
N MET A 62 -10.41 5.19 5.92
CA MET A 62 -11.83 4.85 5.90
C MET A 62 -12.09 3.39 5.53
N ILE A 63 -11.31 2.82 4.60
CA ILE A 63 -11.36 1.37 4.28
C ILE A 63 -11.03 0.55 5.53
N LEU A 64 -9.92 0.87 6.20
CA LEU A 64 -9.48 0.16 7.40
C LEU A 64 -10.56 0.21 8.49
N GLN A 65 -11.09 1.38 8.81
CA GLN A 65 -12.14 1.53 9.82
C GLN A 65 -13.41 0.76 9.46
N THR A 66 -13.85 0.84 8.19
CA THR A 66 -15.05 0.14 7.71
C THR A 66 -14.88 -1.36 7.86
N LEU A 67 -13.77 -1.93 7.40
CA LEU A 67 -13.52 -3.36 7.49
C LEU A 67 -13.34 -3.82 8.94
N TYR A 68 -12.60 -3.06 9.77
CA TYR A 68 -12.42 -3.37 11.18
C TYR A 68 -13.76 -3.43 11.93
N GLN A 69 -14.64 -2.44 11.75
CA GLN A 69 -15.98 -2.42 12.36
C GLN A 69 -16.81 -3.62 11.93
N ASN A 70 -16.73 -4.03 10.66
CA ASN A 70 -17.44 -5.23 10.19
C ASN A 70 -16.84 -6.51 10.77
N CYS A 71 -15.53 -6.61 10.95
CA CYS A 71 -14.90 -7.74 11.63
C CYS A 71 -15.37 -7.85 13.10
N VAL A 72 -15.39 -6.74 13.82
CA VAL A 72 -15.91 -6.70 15.20
C VAL A 72 -17.37 -7.13 15.25
N LYS A 73 -18.22 -6.62 14.33
CA LYS A 73 -19.63 -7.02 14.22
C LYS A 73 -19.81 -8.52 13.99
N LEU A 74 -18.88 -9.15 13.26
CA LEU A 74 -18.90 -10.57 12.96
C LEU A 74 -18.28 -11.44 14.07
N GLY A 75 -17.75 -10.83 15.13
CA GLY A 75 -17.12 -11.54 16.23
C GLY A 75 -15.77 -12.17 15.91
N ILE A 76 -15.04 -11.58 14.95
CA ILE A 76 -13.68 -12.03 14.61
C ILE A 76 -12.75 -11.65 15.76
N GLU A 77 -11.98 -12.62 16.25
CA GLU A 77 -11.00 -12.40 17.31
C GLU A 77 -9.77 -11.69 16.79
N PHE A 78 -9.30 -10.69 17.57
CA PHE A 78 -8.08 -9.94 17.34
C PHE A 78 -7.08 -10.15 18.47
N TYR A 79 -5.89 -10.59 18.13
CA TYR A 79 -4.77 -10.71 19.05
C TYR A 79 -3.86 -9.49 18.86
N ASN A 80 -4.21 -8.38 19.54
CA ASN A 80 -3.44 -7.14 19.47
C ASN A 80 -2.14 -7.27 20.25
N GLU A 81 -1.07 -6.62 19.77
CA GLU A 81 0.26 -6.64 20.40
C GLU A 81 0.89 -8.04 20.47
N PHE A 82 0.52 -8.91 19.54
CA PHE A 82 1.19 -10.18 19.28
C PHE A 82 2.11 -10.02 18.07
N TYR A 83 3.41 -10.13 18.30
CA TYR A 83 4.42 -10.02 17.26
C TYR A 83 4.74 -11.40 16.69
N VAL A 84 4.39 -11.65 15.43
CA VAL A 84 4.63 -12.94 14.76
C VAL A 84 6.13 -13.08 14.47
N LEU A 85 6.74 -14.09 15.05
CA LEU A 85 8.17 -14.38 14.94
C LEU A 85 8.46 -15.34 13.79
N ASP A 86 7.63 -16.38 13.64
CA ASP A 86 7.91 -17.43 12.66
C ASP A 86 6.64 -18.18 12.20
N LEU A 87 6.80 -18.85 11.05
CA LEU A 87 5.83 -19.78 10.47
C LEU A 87 6.33 -21.23 10.73
N VAL A 88 5.49 -22.05 11.32
CA VAL A 88 5.80 -23.47 11.53
C VAL A 88 5.38 -24.26 10.30
N MET A 89 6.34 -24.91 9.65
CA MET A 89 6.11 -25.80 8.52
C MET A 89 6.29 -27.26 8.95
N THR A 90 5.34 -28.12 8.62
CA THR A 90 5.38 -29.54 8.96
C THR A 90 5.25 -30.37 7.70
N LYS A 91 6.06 -31.43 7.60
CA LYS A 91 6.02 -32.36 6.47
C LYS A 91 4.93 -33.39 6.65
N VAL A 92 3.94 -33.40 5.74
CA VAL A 92 2.84 -34.35 5.71
C VAL A 92 2.78 -34.98 4.32
N ASP A 93 2.81 -36.29 4.25
CA ASP A 93 2.79 -37.05 2.98
C ASP A 93 3.87 -36.59 1.98
N GLY A 94 5.05 -36.23 2.50
CA GLY A 94 6.18 -35.77 1.70
C GLY A 94 6.15 -34.29 1.30
N GLN A 95 5.04 -33.57 1.59
CA GLN A 95 4.89 -32.16 1.31
C GLN A 95 4.97 -31.31 2.58
N GLU A 96 5.67 -30.18 2.52
CA GLU A 96 5.65 -29.18 3.59
C GLU A 96 4.39 -28.34 3.54
N ARG A 97 3.71 -28.25 4.68
CA ARG A 97 2.49 -27.45 4.86
C ARG A 97 2.58 -26.57 6.09
N PRO A 98 1.96 -25.40 6.10
CA PRO A 98 1.89 -24.57 7.29
C PRO A 98 1.02 -25.28 8.35
N SER A 99 1.49 -25.31 9.60
CA SER A 99 0.77 -25.90 10.72
C SER A 99 0.36 -24.86 11.77
N ALA A 100 1.21 -23.85 12.02
CA ALA A 100 1.01 -22.81 13.02
C ALA A 100 1.86 -21.57 12.72
N VAL A 101 1.60 -20.50 13.46
CA VAL A 101 2.53 -19.39 13.64
C VAL A 101 2.94 -19.29 15.09
N VAL A 102 4.19 -18.88 15.34
CA VAL A 102 4.67 -18.55 16.67
C VAL A 102 4.67 -17.04 16.82
N ALA A 103 4.08 -16.55 17.89
CA ALA A 103 4.01 -15.12 18.18
C ALA A 103 4.45 -14.84 19.61
N TYR A 104 5.04 -13.65 19.79
CA TYR A 104 5.46 -13.10 21.06
C TYR A 104 4.42 -12.09 21.54
N GLU A 105 3.85 -12.32 22.71
CA GLU A 105 2.95 -11.35 23.33
C GLU A 105 3.77 -10.21 23.98
N LEU A 106 3.62 -8.99 23.49
CA LEU A 106 4.43 -7.86 23.93
C LEU A 106 4.17 -7.47 25.39
N ALA A 107 2.96 -7.70 25.89
CA ALA A 107 2.57 -7.34 27.24
C ALA A 107 3.18 -8.25 28.31
N THR A 108 3.29 -9.56 28.03
CA THR A 108 3.72 -10.58 29.02
C THR A 108 5.12 -11.11 28.78
N GLY A 109 5.61 -11.04 27.55
CA GLY A 109 6.86 -11.66 27.15
C GLY A 109 6.74 -13.15 26.85
N GLU A 110 5.53 -13.69 26.78
CA GLU A 110 5.28 -15.10 26.53
C GLU A 110 5.22 -15.43 25.03
N LEU A 111 5.62 -16.66 24.69
CA LEU A 111 5.47 -17.20 23.35
C LEU A 111 4.17 -17.99 23.21
N HIS A 112 3.45 -17.73 22.14
CA HIS A 112 2.19 -18.36 21.81
C HIS A 112 2.26 -19.06 20.46
N VAL A 113 1.62 -20.21 20.35
CA VAL A 113 1.52 -20.98 19.09
C VAL A 113 0.08 -20.98 18.63
N PHE A 114 -0.19 -20.37 17.48
CA PHE A 114 -1.51 -20.29 16.88
C PHE A 114 -1.63 -21.30 15.75
N GLN A 115 -2.41 -22.33 15.95
CA GLN A 115 -2.66 -23.37 14.95
C GLN A 115 -3.84 -22.99 14.06
N GLY A 116 -3.66 -23.08 12.74
CA GLY A 116 -4.72 -22.87 11.74
C GLY A 116 -4.75 -23.97 10.70
N LYS A 117 -5.92 -24.23 10.10
CA LYS A 117 -6.05 -25.09 8.92
C LYS A 117 -5.50 -24.40 7.66
N SER A 118 -5.61 -23.08 7.63
CA SER A 118 -5.04 -22.21 6.62
C SER A 118 -4.44 -20.97 7.28
N ILE A 119 -3.38 -20.41 6.70
CA ILE A 119 -2.68 -19.24 7.18
C ILE A 119 -2.58 -18.23 6.03
N ILE A 120 -2.97 -16.99 6.28
CA ILE A 120 -2.92 -15.90 5.29
C ILE A 120 -1.92 -14.86 5.78
N PHE A 121 -0.88 -14.60 4.98
CA PHE A 121 0.03 -13.49 5.20
C PHE A 121 -0.59 -12.21 4.62
N ALA A 122 -0.79 -11.20 5.47
CA ALA A 122 -1.28 -9.88 5.11
C ALA A 122 -0.45 -8.80 5.85
N THR A 123 0.85 -8.98 5.89
CA THR A 123 1.81 -8.26 6.74
C THR A 123 2.23 -6.91 6.19
N GLY A 124 1.68 -6.50 5.03
CA GLY A 124 2.04 -5.23 4.41
C GLY A 124 3.46 -5.19 3.87
N GLY A 125 3.95 -3.99 3.61
CA GLY A 125 5.26 -3.76 2.99
C GLY A 125 6.45 -3.82 3.96
N PHE A 126 7.60 -3.35 3.46
CA PHE A 126 8.87 -3.38 4.22
C PHE A 126 9.66 -2.06 4.12
N GLY A 127 8.95 -0.92 4.06
CA GLY A 127 9.59 0.40 3.86
C GLY A 127 10.57 0.80 4.96
N LYS A 128 10.48 0.22 6.16
CA LYS A 128 11.39 0.53 7.27
C LYS A 128 12.82 0.04 7.09
N ILE A 129 13.12 -0.69 6.02
CA ILE A 129 14.50 -0.93 5.60
C ILE A 129 15.17 0.31 4.99
N PHE A 130 14.38 1.30 4.56
CA PHE A 130 14.87 2.57 4.01
C PHE A 130 14.94 3.65 5.10
N LYS A 131 15.95 4.54 4.98
CA LYS A 131 16.15 5.66 5.92
C LYS A 131 14.93 6.60 5.97
N THR A 132 14.35 6.90 4.82
CA THR A 132 13.19 7.80 4.69
C THR A 132 12.06 7.05 4.01
N THR A 133 10.95 6.89 4.69
CA THR A 133 9.81 6.11 4.21
C THR A 133 8.49 6.68 4.73
N SER A 134 7.44 6.50 3.94
CA SER A 134 6.05 6.78 4.35
C SER A 134 5.43 5.64 5.18
N ASN A 135 6.11 4.51 5.31
CA ASN A 135 5.58 3.33 5.99
C ASN A 135 5.62 3.47 7.52
N ALA A 136 4.66 2.84 8.18
CA ALA A 136 4.61 2.74 9.64
C ALA A 136 5.85 2.02 10.20
N HIS A 137 6.16 2.25 11.49
CA HIS A 137 7.33 1.66 12.14
C HIS A 137 7.29 0.13 12.21
N THR A 138 6.11 -0.47 12.13
CA THR A 138 5.89 -1.91 12.15
C THR A 138 6.13 -2.60 10.81
N LEU A 139 6.31 -1.85 9.70
CA LEU A 139 6.54 -2.42 8.37
C LEU A 139 8.04 -2.67 8.11
N THR A 140 8.56 -3.64 8.80
CA THR A 140 9.99 -4.02 8.87
C THR A 140 10.36 -5.16 7.92
N GLY A 141 9.37 -5.79 7.26
CA GLY A 141 9.59 -6.88 6.31
C GLY A 141 9.63 -8.27 6.93
N ASP A 142 9.19 -8.41 8.18
CA ASP A 142 9.23 -9.70 8.88
C ASP A 142 8.42 -10.78 8.16
N GLY A 143 7.23 -10.44 7.62
CA GLY A 143 6.40 -11.39 6.91
C GLY A 143 7.10 -12.02 5.71
N VAL A 144 7.68 -11.20 4.82
CA VAL A 144 8.45 -11.71 3.68
C VAL A 144 9.74 -12.42 4.14
N GLY A 145 10.37 -11.93 5.23
CA GLY A 145 11.55 -12.54 5.83
C GLY A 145 11.27 -13.94 6.39
N ILE A 146 10.11 -14.13 7.04
CA ILE A 146 9.67 -15.45 7.54
C ILE A 146 9.53 -16.43 6.37
N ILE A 147 8.83 -16.05 5.30
CA ILE A 147 8.66 -16.89 4.12
C ILE A 147 9.99 -17.28 3.49
N TRP A 148 10.91 -16.31 3.35
CA TRP A 148 12.27 -16.58 2.85
C TRP A 148 13.04 -17.56 3.72
N ARG A 149 12.99 -17.42 5.06
CA ARG A 149 13.66 -18.36 5.99
C ARG A 149 13.11 -19.79 5.91
N LYS A 150 11.85 -19.95 5.46
CA LYS A 150 11.27 -21.30 5.21
C LYS A 150 11.63 -21.88 3.84
N GLY A 151 12.55 -21.24 3.10
CA GLY A 151 13.02 -21.71 1.80
C GLY A 151 11.99 -21.54 0.67
N LEU A 152 10.99 -20.67 0.87
CA LEU A 152 10.03 -20.30 -0.16
C LEU A 152 10.55 -19.08 -0.93
N PRO A 153 10.23 -18.96 -2.24
CA PRO A 153 10.72 -17.87 -3.06
C PRO A 153 10.07 -16.53 -2.72
N LEU A 154 10.77 -15.45 -3.09
CA LEU A 154 10.22 -14.10 -3.20
C LEU A 154 10.37 -13.64 -4.66
N GLU A 155 9.46 -12.81 -5.13
CA GLU A 155 9.40 -12.34 -6.51
C GLU A 155 9.44 -10.82 -6.58
N ASP A 156 10.06 -10.26 -7.64
CA ASP A 156 10.09 -8.83 -7.98
C ASP A 156 10.62 -7.90 -6.86
N MET A 157 11.49 -8.39 -5.99
CA MET A 157 11.98 -7.67 -4.81
C MET A 157 12.79 -6.40 -5.14
N GLU A 158 13.31 -6.28 -6.36
CA GLU A 158 14.02 -5.10 -6.87
C GLU A 158 13.09 -3.92 -7.17
N PHE A 159 11.78 -4.15 -7.31
CA PHE A 159 10.83 -3.10 -7.63
C PHE A 159 10.24 -2.47 -6.38
N TYR A 160 10.79 -1.32 -6.01
CA TYR A 160 10.29 -0.51 -4.89
C TYR A 160 9.90 0.89 -5.37
N GLN A 161 8.66 1.30 -5.12
CA GLN A 161 8.14 2.59 -5.54
C GLN A 161 8.45 3.70 -4.52
N PHE A 162 9.00 4.81 -5.01
CA PHE A 162 9.14 6.03 -4.24
C PHE A 162 7.95 6.96 -4.53
N HIS A 163 7.25 7.39 -3.47
CA HIS A 163 6.19 8.38 -3.62
C HIS A 163 6.81 9.78 -3.73
N PRO A 164 6.42 10.59 -4.74
CA PRO A 164 7.03 11.90 -4.94
C PRO A 164 6.89 12.84 -3.75
N THR A 165 5.69 12.91 -3.16
CA THR A 165 5.35 13.92 -2.16
C THR A 165 5.39 13.36 -0.73
N GLY A 166 6.58 13.00 -0.26
CA GLY A 166 6.87 12.86 1.18
C GLY A 166 7.26 14.21 1.77
N LEU A 167 6.86 14.51 3.01
CA LEU A 167 7.35 15.69 3.73
C LEU A 167 8.88 15.64 3.83
N ALA A 168 9.53 16.72 3.41
CA ALA A 168 11.00 16.77 3.33
C ALA A 168 11.64 16.46 4.70
N GLY A 169 12.63 15.56 4.71
CA GLY A 169 13.34 15.11 5.91
C GLY A 169 12.58 14.09 6.78
N LEU A 170 11.26 14.02 6.71
CA LEU A 170 10.42 13.16 7.55
C LEU A 170 9.89 11.93 6.81
N GLY A 171 9.63 12.06 5.52
CA GLY A 171 9.07 10.97 4.69
C GLY A 171 7.57 10.72 4.87
N ILE A 172 6.89 11.47 5.74
CA ILE A 172 5.44 11.38 5.95
C ILE A 172 4.73 11.68 4.65
N LEU A 173 3.80 10.81 4.25
CA LEU A 173 3.12 10.88 2.98
C LEU A 173 2.16 12.09 2.92
N LEU A 174 2.35 12.94 1.92
CA LEU A 174 1.27 13.78 1.41
C LEU A 174 0.60 13.08 0.23
N SER A 175 -0.70 12.87 0.35
CA SER A 175 -1.48 12.15 -0.67
C SER A 175 -1.28 12.75 -2.06
N GLU A 176 -1.24 11.88 -3.07
CA GLU A 176 -1.24 12.30 -4.48
C GLU A 176 -2.49 13.13 -4.86
N ALA A 177 -3.51 13.10 -4.01
CA ALA A 177 -4.68 13.97 -4.13
C ALA A 177 -4.30 15.45 -4.31
N ALA A 178 -3.24 15.93 -3.63
CA ALA A 178 -2.75 17.30 -3.79
C ALA A 178 -2.47 17.67 -5.26
N ARG A 179 -1.73 16.80 -5.97
CA ARG A 179 -1.45 16.99 -7.40
C ARG A 179 -2.68 16.73 -8.26
N GLY A 180 -3.55 15.81 -7.84
CA GLY A 180 -4.83 15.51 -8.48
C GLY A 180 -5.79 16.69 -8.49
N GLU A 181 -5.80 17.49 -7.42
CA GLU A 181 -6.61 18.72 -7.28
C GLU A 181 -5.94 19.97 -7.88
N GLY A 182 -4.71 19.83 -8.40
CA GLY A 182 -4.03 20.90 -9.12
C GLY A 182 -2.74 21.41 -8.49
N GLY A 183 -2.23 20.79 -7.45
CA GLY A 183 -0.94 21.13 -6.84
C GLY A 183 0.21 21.06 -7.83
N ILE A 184 1.12 22.03 -7.76
CA ILE A 184 2.24 22.22 -8.69
C ILE A 184 3.56 21.98 -7.98
N LEU A 185 4.46 21.21 -8.60
CA LEU A 185 5.81 21.02 -8.11
C LEU A 185 6.74 22.11 -8.67
N ARG A 186 7.44 22.84 -7.76
CA ARG A 186 8.36 23.92 -8.09
C ARG A 186 9.75 23.66 -7.53
N ASN A 187 10.77 24.07 -8.28
CA ASN A 187 12.15 24.12 -7.79
C ASN A 187 12.42 25.45 -7.05
N ALA A 188 13.67 25.67 -6.60
CA ALA A 188 14.06 26.87 -5.85
C ALA A 188 13.84 28.20 -6.59
N SER A 189 13.84 28.18 -7.93
CA SER A 189 13.58 29.38 -8.74
C SER A 189 12.09 29.65 -8.98
N GLY A 190 11.21 28.80 -8.45
CA GLY A 190 9.76 28.87 -8.68
C GLY A 190 9.31 28.23 -10.00
N GLU A 191 10.21 27.63 -10.77
CA GLU A 191 9.88 26.96 -12.03
C GLU A 191 9.03 25.72 -11.78
N ARG A 192 7.95 25.54 -12.56
CA ARG A 192 7.20 24.30 -12.67
C ARG A 192 7.99 23.30 -13.50
N PHE A 193 9.00 22.66 -12.92
CA PHE A 193 9.97 21.85 -13.64
C PHE A 193 9.38 20.62 -14.34
N MET A 194 8.22 20.11 -13.89
CA MET A 194 7.56 18.99 -14.56
C MET A 194 7.15 19.26 -16.02
N GLU A 195 7.06 20.53 -16.42
CA GLU A 195 6.83 20.89 -17.84
C GLU A 195 7.98 20.48 -18.75
N ARG A 196 9.22 20.40 -18.23
CA ARG A 196 10.38 19.90 -18.97
C ARG A 196 10.42 18.38 -19.08
N TYR A 197 10.02 17.68 -18.01
CA TYR A 197 10.10 16.22 -17.92
C TYR A 197 8.89 15.50 -18.51
N ALA A 198 7.71 16.10 -18.39
CA ALA A 198 6.44 15.53 -18.87
C ALA A 198 5.50 16.62 -19.42
N PRO A 199 5.77 17.18 -20.60
CA PRO A 199 5.09 18.39 -21.12
C PRO A 199 3.56 18.25 -21.18
N THR A 200 3.05 17.05 -21.46
CA THR A 200 1.61 16.81 -21.64
C THR A 200 0.86 16.69 -20.32
N ILE A 201 1.34 15.86 -19.41
CA ILE A 201 0.63 15.51 -18.16
C ILE A 201 1.23 16.16 -16.92
N LYS A 202 2.41 16.77 -17.05
CA LYS A 202 3.10 17.60 -16.04
C LYS A 202 3.16 16.88 -14.68
N ASP A 203 2.64 17.52 -13.63
CA ASP A 203 2.66 17.01 -12.26
C ASP A 203 1.80 15.74 -12.05
N LEU A 204 0.97 15.37 -13.02
CA LEU A 204 0.22 14.12 -13.07
C LEU A 204 0.93 12.99 -13.82
N ALA A 205 2.22 13.14 -14.08
CA ALA A 205 3.04 12.05 -14.61
C ALA A 205 3.10 10.86 -13.62
N PRO A 206 3.44 9.64 -14.07
CA PRO A 206 3.66 8.49 -13.20
C PRO A 206 4.66 8.79 -12.08
N ARG A 207 4.46 8.16 -10.92
CA ARG A 207 5.23 8.43 -9.70
C ARG A 207 6.73 8.33 -9.87
N ASP A 208 7.19 7.32 -10.60
CA ASP A 208 8.62 7.10 -10.88
C ASP A 208 9.23 8.24 -11.71
N MET A 209 8.49 8.75 -12.69
CA MET A 209 8.93 9.90 -13.48
C MET A 209 9.03 11.16 -12.62
N VAL A 210 8.02 11.43 -11.79
CA VAL A 210 8.01 12.61 -10.91
C VAL A 210 9.13 12.49 -9.87
N ALA A 211 9.27 11.35 -9.21
CA ALA A 211 10.31 11.12 -8.21
C ALA A 211 11.73 11.30 -8.80
N ARG A 212 11.99 10.75 -10.00
CA ARG A 212 13.26 10.96 -10.69
C ARG A 212 13.49 12.41 -11.10
N ALA A 213 12.45 13.10 -11.57
CA ALA A 213 12.55 14.53 -11.90
C ALA A 213 12.93 15.36 -10.67
N MET A 214 12.26 15.14 -9.52
CA MET A 214 12.59 15.81 -8.26
C MET A 214 14.03 15.54 -7.81
N ALA A 215 14.46 14.28 -7.85
CA ALA A 215 15.83 13.91 -7.52
C ALA A 215 16.86 14.57 -8.45
N ASN A 216 16.53 14.73 -9.73
CA ASN A 216 17.38 15.45 -10.69
C ASN A 216 17.46 16.95 -10.36
N GLU A 217 16.32 17.59 -10.03
CA GLU A 217 16.33 19.01 -9.63
C GLU A 217 17.27 19.25 -8.42
N VAL A 218 17.19 18.40 -7.42
CA VAL A 218 18.06 18.46 -6.23
C VAL A 218 19.51 18.19 -6.61
N ARG A 219 19.80 17.13 -7.34
CA ARG A 219 21.16 16.74 -7.74
C ARG A 219 21.87 17.80 -8.58
N GLU A 220 21.12 18.50 -9.42
CA GLU A 220 21.63 19.58 -10.27
C GLU A 220 21.66 20.95 -9.57
N GLY A 221 21.41 21.00 -8.25
CA GLY A 221 21.52 22.20 -7.43
C GLY A 221 20.32 23.16 -7.52
N ARG A 222 19.21 22.75 -8.14
CA ARG A 222 17.97 23.55 -8.23
C ARG A 222 16.97 23.22 -7.09
N GLY A 223 17.36 22.39 -6.14
CA GLY A 223 16.58 22.14 -4.93
C GLY A 223 16.38 23.40 -4.10
N ALA A 224 15.30 23.40 -3.31
CA ALA A 224 14.94 24.47 -2.37
C ALA A 224 15.51 24.21 -0.97
N GLY A 225 15.42 25.23 -0.11
CA GLY A 225 15.89 25.19 1.25
C GLY A 225 17.41 25.46 1.41
N PRO A 226 17.88 25.51 2.66
CA PRO A 226 19.28 25.86 2.95
C PRO A 226 20.27 24.82 2.41
N ASN A 227 19.87 23.55 2.38
CA ASN A 227 20.69 22.44 1.87
C ASN A 227 20.42 22.11 0.39
N LYS A 228 19.44 22.76 -0.24
CA LYS A 228 18.98 22.46 -1.61
C LYS A 228 18.57 20.99 -1.82
N ASP A 229 17.97 20.37 -0.83
CA ASP A 229 17.73 18.93 -0.74
C ASP A 229 16.26 18.52 -0.88
N TYR A 230 15.38 19.48 -1.21
CA TYR A 230 13.95 19.21 -1.48
C TYR A 230 13.40 20.10 -2.60
N VAL A 231 12.17 19.87 -3.01
CA VAL A 231 11.39 20.74 -3.89
C VAL A 231 10.11 21.19 -3.19
N LEU A 232 9.33 22.05 -3.81
CA LEU A 232 8.17 22.70 -3.24
C LEU A 232 6.89 22.21 -3.89
N LEU A 233 5.91 21.77 -3.09
CA LEU A 233 4.54 21.50 -3.53
C LEU A 233 3.72 22.76 -3.28
N ASP A 234 3.35 23.44 -4.34
CA ASP A 234 2.61 24.70 -4.31
C ASP A 234 1.11 24.44 -4.44
N LEU A 235 0.34 24.78 -3.41
CA LEU A 235 -1.12 24.75 -3.34
C LEU A 235 -1.72 26.15 -3.23
N THR A 236 -0.92 27.20 -3.12
CA THR A 236 -1.32 28.59 -2.81
C THR A 236 -2.25 29.21 -3.85
N HIS A 237 -2.28 28.68 -5.05
CA HIS A 237 -3.15 29.13 -6.15
C HIS A 237 -4.54 28.45 -6.16
N LEU A 238 -4.74 27.43 -5.29
CA LEU A 238 -6.03 26.73 -5.17
C LEU A 238 -7.00 27.54 -4.30
N PRO A 239 -8.31 27.52 -4.62
CA PRO A 239 -9.30 28.11 -3.74
C PRO A 239 -9.27 27.46 -2.34
N PRO A 240 -9.38 28.25 -1.25
CA PRO A 240 -9.39 27.69 0.11
C PRO A 240 -10.43 26.59 0.32
N GLU A 241 -11.62 26.73 -0.28
CA GLU A 241 -12.70 25.75 -0.19
C GLU A 241 -12.32 24.38 -0.78
N VAL A 242 -11.48 24.36 -1.83
CA VAL A 242 -10.96 23.12 -2.42
C VAL A 242 -9.97 22.45 -1.47
N ILE A 243 -9.09 23.24 -0.83
CA ILE A 243 -8.13 22.73 0.14
C ILE A 243 -8.87 22.15 1.35
N ASP A 244 -9.83 22.87 1.91
CA ASP A 244 -10.61 22.44 3.07
C ASP A 244 -11.42 21.16 2.82
N GLU A 245 -12.07 21.08 1.67
CA GLU A 245 -12.96 19.96 1.35
C GLU A 245 -12.19 18.71 0.88
N LYS A 246 -11.13 18.91 0.07
CA LYS A 246 -10.46 17.83 -0.65
C LYS A 246 -9.14 17.38 -0.03
N LEU A 247 -8.48 18.24 0.75
CA LEU A 247 -7.10 18.05 1.22
C LEU A 247 -6.92 18.36 2.73
N PRO A 248 -7.90 18.02 3.61
CA PRO A 248 -7.83 18.41 5.02
C PRO A 248 -6.61 17.79 5.75
N ASP A 249 -6.30 16.50 5.52
CA ASP A 249 -5.18 15.83 6.19
C ASP A 249 -3.82 16.37 5.69
N ILE A 250 -3.72 16.70 4.40
CA ILE A 250 -2.50 17.31 3.83
C ILE A 250 -2.19 18.65 4.51
N THR A 251 -3.22 19.47 4.72
CA THR A 251 -3.10 20.75 5.41
C THR A 251 -2.69 20.58 6.86
N GLU A 252 -3.34 19.65 7.57
CA GLU A 252 -3.00 19.35 8.96
C GLU A 252 -1.57 18.83 9.10
N PHE A 253 -1.12 17.95 8.22
CA PHE A 253 0.24 17.40 8.27
C PHE A 253 1.30 18.46 7.98
N ALA A 254 1.10 19.34 7.01
CA ALA A 254 2.03 20.43 6.72
C ALA A 254 2.17 21.37 7.93
N ARG A 255 1.05 21.74 8.56
CA ARG A 255 1.04 22.58 9.76
C ARG A 255 1.70 21.89 10.96
N THR A 256 1.30 20.66 11.25
CA THR A 256 1.74 19.94 12.45
C THR A 256 3.21 19.57 12.40
N TYR A 257 3.70 19.08 11.27
CA TYR A 257 5.05 18.53 11.17
C TYR A 257 6.09 19.49 10.64
N LEU A 258 5.71 20.49 9.84
CA LEU A 258 6.65 21.45 9.26
C LEU A 258 6.38 22.90 9.67
N GLY A 259 5.25 23.19 10.31
CA GLY A 259 4.84 24.56 10.64
C GLY A 259 4.51 25.42 9.41
N VAL A 260 4.20 24.78 8.27
CA VAL A 260 3.90 25.41 6.99
C VAL A 260 2.39 25.56 6.81
N GLU A 261 1.96 26.75 6.34
CA GLU A 261 0.57 27.04 6.02
C GLU A 261 0.30 26.91 4.51
N PRO A 262 -0.31 25.80 4.04
CA PRO A 262 -0.45 25.51 2.60
C PRO A 262 -1.29 26.53 1.81
N TYR A 263 -2.09 27.36 2.49
CA TYR A 263 -2.83 28.45 1.81
C TYR A 263 -1.93 29.58 1.32
N THR A 264 -0.81 29.78 2.01
CA THR A 264 0.05 30.96 1.80
C THR A 264 1.48 30.60 1.43
N GLU A 265 1.91 29.39 1.72
CA GLU A 265 3.29 28.93 1.49
C GLU A 265 3.32 27.54 0.86
N PRO A 266 4.25 27.28 -0.08
CA PRO A 266 4.42 25.94 -0.64
C PRO A 266 5.05 24.98 0.37
N VAL A 267 4.64 23.72 0.32
CA VAL A 267 5.06 22.66 1.24
C VAL A 267 6.36 22.01 0.77
N PRO A 268 7.42 21.94 1.60
CA PRO A 268 8.64 21.18 1.28
C PRO A 268 8.40 19.70 1.14
N VAL A 269 8.74 19.11 -0.02
CA VAL A 269 8.53 17.70 -0.32
C VAL A 269 9.75 17.08 -1.00
N PHE A 270 9.95 15.76 -0.75
CA PHE A 270 10.97 14.97 -1.42
C PHE A 270 10.51 13.51 -1.57
N PRO A 271 10.99 12.75 -2.57
CA PRO A 271 10.62 11.35 -2.73
C PRO A 271 10.90 10.52 -1.48
N THR A 272 9.92 9.70 -1.09
CA THR A 272 9.98 8.81 0.07
C THR A 272 9.71 7.37 -0.34
N ALA A 273 10.42 6.40 0.23
CA ALA A 273 10.16 4.98 0.01
C ALA A 273 8.73 4.66 0.46
N HIS A 274 7.92 4.06 -0.42
CA HIS A 274 6.48 4.02 -0.22
C HIS A 274 5.84 2.65 -0.38
N TYR A 275 6.14 1.91 -1.47
CA TYR A 275 5.42 0.68 -1.79
C TYR A 275 6.31 -0.36 -2.45
N ALA A 276 6.25 -1.60 -1.94
CA ALA A 276 6.87 -2.76 -2.54
C ALA A 276 5.94 -3.37 -3.61
N MET A 277 6.40 -3.51 -4.85
CA MET A 277 5.64 -4.22 -5.87
C MET A 277 5.84 -5.73 -5.79
N GLY A 278 7.01 -6.16 -5.37
CA GLY A 278 7.37 -7.54 -5.13
C GLY A 278 6.99 -8.05 -3.75
N GLY A 279 7.18 -9.35 -3.53
CA GLY A 279 6.86 -10.02 -2.26
C GLY A 279 6.73 -11.52 -2.41
N ILE A 280 5.83 -12.11 -1.65
CA ILE A 280 5.51 -13.53 -1.65
C ILE A 280 4.75 -13.86 -2.95
N PRO A 281 5.29 -14.72 -3.85
CA PRO A 281 4.62 -15.05 -5.11
C PRO A 281 3.32 -15.82 -4.86
N THR A 282 2.26 -15.38 -5.56
CA THR A 282 0.94 -16.03 -5.46
C THR A 282 0.30 -16.19 -6.83
N ASN A 283 -0.57 -17.19 -6.93
CA ASN A 283 -1.50 -17.25 -8.05
C ASN A 283 -2.69 -16.28 -7.84
N VAL A 284 -3.62 -16.25 -8.79
CA VAL A 284 -4.79 -15.35 -8.75
C VAL A 284 -5.82 -15.72 -7.67
N GLN A 285 -5.71 -16.85 -7.02
CA GLN A 285 -6.47 -17.24 -5.83
C GLN A 285 -5.75 -16.87 -4.53
N ALA A 286 -4.62 -16.14 -4.63
CA ALA A 286 -3.75 -15.75 -3.53
C ALA A 286 -3.08 -16.94 -2.79
N GLU A 287 -3.03 -18.11 -3.41
CA GLU A 287 -2.29 -19.26 -2.90
C GLU A 287 -0.80 -19.04 -3.11
N VAL A 288 0.02 -19.24 -2.07
CA VAL A 288 1.48 -19.06 -2.13
C VAL A 288 2.11 -20.13 -3.03
N LEU A 289 3.03 -19.69 -3.87
CA LEU A 289 3.75 -20.54 -4.80
C LEU A 289 5.14 -20.91 -4.26
N ARG A 290 5.51 -22.19 -4.41
CA ARG A 290 6.86 -22.72 -4.10
C ARG A 290 7.82 -22.57 -5.30
N ASP A 291 7.26 -22.58 -6.48
CA ASP A 291 7.88 -22.36 -7.77
C ASP A 291 6.82 -21.79 -8.72
N ASN A 292 7.09 -21.75 -10.02
CA ASN A 292 6.18 -21.13 -11.00
C ASN A 292 4.76 -21.71 -11.01
N ASP A 293 4.58 -23.00 -10.62
CA ASP A 293 3.33 -23.73 -10.81
C ASP A 293 2.85 -24.46 -9.55
N THR A 294 3.70 -24.67 -8.55
CA THR A 294 3.40 -25.50 -7.39
C THR A 294 2.89 -24.67 -6.21
N VAL A 295 1.64 -24.87 -5.84
CA VAL A 295 1.01 -24.24 -4.66
C VAL A 295 1.51 -24.89 -3.36
N VAL A 296 1.71 -24.08 -2.32
CA VAL A 296 1.88 -24.53 -0.94
C VAL A 296 0.50 -24.67 -0.29
N PRO A 297 -0.04 -25.89 -0.12
CA PRO A 297 -1.41 -26.07 0.33
C PRO A 297 -1.64 -25.49 1.74
N GLY A 298 -2.67 -24.64 1.88
CA GLY A 298 -3.02 -24.01 3.15
C GLY A 298 -2.28 -22.72 3.47
N LEU A 299 -1.36 -22.28 2.60
CA LEU A 299 -0.64 -21.01 2.74
C LEU A 299 -1.10 -19.99 1.69
N TYR A 300 -1.44 -18.81 2.15
CA TYR A 300 -1.96 -17.70 1.32
C TYR A 300 -1.22 -16.41 1.63
N ALA A 301 -1.19 -15.49 0.67
CA ALA A 301 -0.72 -14.14 0.89
C ALA A 301 -1.53 -13.14 0.04
N ALA A 302 -1.80 -11.95 0.59
CA ALA A 302 -2.52 -10.91 -0.12
C ALA A 302 -2.07 -9.52 0.31
N GLY A 303 -2.27 -8.53 -0.56
CA GLY A 303 -1.84 -7.15 -0.35
C GLY A 303 -0.36 -6.96 -0.56
N GLU A 304 0.22 -5.92 0.04
CA GLU A 304 1.58 -5.46 -0.27
C GLU A 304 2.70 -6.46 0.07
N CYS A 305 2.47 -7.43 0.96
CA CYS A 305 3.45 -8.49 1.20
C CYS A 305 3.47 -9.57 0.10
N ALA A 306 2.44 -9.61 -0.76
CA ALA A 306 2.27 -10.60 -1.81
C ALA A 306 2.64 -10.03 -3.18
N CYS A 307 3.06 -10.90 -4.10
CA CYS A 307 3.27 -10.60 -5.50
C CYS A 307 2.39 -11.49 -6.38
N VAL A 308 1.29 -10.93 -6.87
CA VAL A 308 0.44 -11.55 -7.90
C VAL A 308 0.79 -10.98 -9.28
N SER A 309 1.90 -10.27 -9.39
CA SER A 309 2.43 -9.60 -10.60
C SER A 309 1.48 -8.59 -11.24
N VAL A 310 0.56 -7.98 -10.45
CA VAL A 310 -0.44 -7.03 -10.98
C VAL A 310 0.10 -5.61 -11.12
N HIS A 311 1.17 -5.27 -10.42
CA HIS A 311 1.71 -3.90 -10.36
C HIS A 311 2.89 -3.67 -11.29
N GLY A 312 3.53 -4.71 -11.79
CA GLY A 312 4.76 -4.59 -12.57
C GLY A 312 5.86 -3.85 -11.80
N ALA A 313 6.70 -3.11 -12.51
CA ALA A 313 7.80 -2.36 -11.88
C ALA A 313 7.37 -1.04 -11.20
N ASN A 314 6.14 -0.56 -11.43
CA ASN A 314 5.67 0.73 -10.90
C ASN A 314 4.15 0.78 -10.79
N ARG A 315 3.64 0.66 -9.57
CA ARG A 315 2.21 0.63 -9.27
C ARG A 315 1.53 1.97 -9.60
N LEU A 316 0.40 1.92 -10.28
CA LEU A 316 -0.48 3.08 -10.43
C LEU A 316 -1.12 3.46 -9.10
N GLY A 317 -1.25 4.75 -8.85
CA GLY A 317 -1.94 5.27 -7.66
C GLY A 317 -3.33 4.63 -7.50
N THR A 318 -3.74 4.37 -6.27
CA THR A 318 -4.98 3.66 -5.86
C THR A 318 -5.04 2.17 -6.14
N ASN A 319 -4.23 1.61 -7.04
CA ASN A 319 -4.27 0.17 -7.32
C ASN A 319 -3.91 -0.69 -6.11
N SER A 320 -3.11 -0.20 -5.14
CA SER A 320 -2.87 -0.95 -3.90
C SER A 320 -4.15 -1.17 -3.10
N LEU A 321 -5.03 -0.16 -3.04
CA LEU A 321 -6.30 -0.28 -2.33
C LEU A 321 -7.27 -1.23 -3.06
N LEU A 322 -7.22 -1.30 -4.39
CA LEU A 322 -7.99 -2.28 -5.15
C LEU A 322 -7.42 -3.69 -4.97
N ASP A 323 -6.10 -3.83 -5.02
CA ASP A 323 -5.39 -5.09 -4.84
C ASP A 323 -5.76 -5.75 -3.50
N ILE A 324 -5.59 -5.04 -2.38
CA ILE A 324 -5.93 -5.59 -1.05
C ILE A 324 -7.40 -6.00 -0.92
N ASN A 325 -8.33 -5.31 -1.59
CA ASN A 325 -9.75 -5.67 -1.54
C ASN A 325 -10.09 -6.83 -2.46
N VAL A 326 -9.57 -6.86 -3.69
CA VAL A 326 -9.84 -7.92 -4.65
C VAL A 326 -9.14 -9.21 -4.26
N PHE A 327 -7.81 -9.19 -4.12
CA PHE A 327 -7.05 -10.41 -3.82
C PHE A 327 -7.14 -10.81 -2.34
N GLY A 328 -7.36 -9.88 -1.41
CA GLY A 328 -7.68 -10.22 -0.02
C GLY A 328 -9.00 -10.99 0.11
N LYS A 329 -10.05 -10.58 -0.64
CA LYS A 329 -11.31 -11.33 -0.72
C LYS A 329 -11.10 -12.71 -1.33
N ARG A 330 -10.32 -12.83 -2.41
CA ARG A 330 -10.00 -14.10 -3.05
C ARG A 330 -9.23 -15.03 -2.11
N ALA A 331 -8.24 -14.51 -1.38
CA ALA A 331 -7.52 -15.24 -0.36
C ALA A 331 -8.44 -15.80 0.72
N GLY A 332 -9.34 -14.96 1.24
CA GLY A 332 -10.32 -15.38 2.26
C GLY A 332 -11.25 -16.49 1.76
N VAL A 333 -11.78 -16.36 0.54
CA VAL A 333 -12.64 -17.39 -0.09
C VAL A 333 -11.87 -18.70 -0.28
N ALA A 334 -10.69 -18.66 -0.88
CA ALA A 334 -9.88 -19.85 -1.13
C ALA A 334 -9.46 -20.55 0.18
N ALA A 335 -9.04 -19.77 1.18
CA ALA A 335 -8.66 -20.30 2.49
C ALA A 335 -9.84 -20.98 3.21
N VAL A 336 -11.05 -20.42 3.13
CA VAL A 336 -12.25 -21.04 3.71
C VAL A 336 -12.63 -22.33 2.98
N GLU A 337 -12.61 -22.32 1.64
CA GLU A 337 -12.90 -23.54 0.86
C GLU A 337 -11.91 -24.66 1.19
N TYR A 338 -10.63 -24.35 1.26
CA TYR A 338 -9.61 -25.31 1.69
C TYR A 338 -9.88 -25.84 3.12
N ALA A 339 -10.19 -24.96 4.07
CA ALA A 339 -10.39 -25.32 5.47
C ALA A 339 -11.61 -26.22 5.72
N LYS A 340 -12.62 -26.23 4.82
CA LYS A 340 -13.78 -27.10 4.92
C LYS A 340 -13.41 -28.59 4.88
N THR A 341 -12.41 -28.94 4.10
CA THR A 341 -11.99 -30.34 3.89
C THR A 341 -10.65 -30.67 4.54
N ALA A 342 -9.82 -29.67 4.78
CA ALA A 342 -8.51 -29.84 5.40
C ALA A 342 -8.61 -30.22 6.87
N LYS A 343 -7.69 -31.08 7.31
CA LYS A 343 -7.44 -31.37 8.73
C LYS A 343 -6.34 -30.44 9.23
N HIS A 344 -6.31 -30.26 10.57
CA HIS A 344 -5.17 -29.59 11.18
C HIS A 344 -3.88 -30.38 10.91
N VAL A 345 -2.84 -29.67 10.49
CA VAL A 345 -1.49 -30.22 10.34
C VAL A 345 -0.87 -30.32 11.74
N PRO A 346 -0.23 -31.46 12.11
CA PRO A 346 0.41 -31.60 13.42
C PRO A 346 1.45 -30.50 13.66
N VAL A 347 1.41 -29.90 14.83
CA VAL A 347 2.41 -28.91 15.28
C VAL A 347 3.48 -29.65 16.09
N PRO A 348 4.78 -29.48 15.80
CA PRO A 348 5.86 -30.03 16.62
C PRO A 348 5.79 -29.53 18.07
N ALA A 349 6.07 -30.39 19.04
CA ALA A 349 5.99 -30.03 20.46
C ALA A 349 6.98 -28.91 20.85
N ASN A 350 8.08 -28.80 20.12
CA ASN A 350 9.14 -27.80 20.30
C ASN A 350 8.99 -26.57 19.38
N ALA A 351 7.83 -26.36 18.76
CA ALA A 351 7.63 -25.31 17.76
C ALA A 351 7.98 -23.89 18.28
N ALA A 352 7.78 -23.62 19.58
CA ALA A 352 8.14 -22.36 20.20
C ALA A 352 9.62 -22.28 20.65
N GLU A 353 10.32 -23.41 20.73
CA GLU A 353 11.71 -23.47 21.17
C GLU A 353 12.69 -23.25 20.00
N GLU A 354 12.21 -23.39 18.75
CA GLU A 354 13.01 -23.22 17.52
C GLU A 354 13.08 -21.75 17.06
N VAL A 355 12.38 -20.87 17.73
CA VAL A 355 12.30 -19.42 17.47
C VAL A 355 12.97 -18.64 18.61
#